data_4f5fbce5a42efab2def6f80934338bd8
#
_entry.id   4f5fbce5a42efab2def6f80934338bd8
#
_cell.length_a   1.000
_cell.length_b   1.000
_cell.length_c   1.000
_cell.angle_alpha   90.00
_cell.angle_beta   90.00
_cell.angle_gamma   90.00
#
_symmetry.space_group_name_H-M   'P 1'
#
loop_
_entity.id
_entity.type
_entity.pdbx_description
1 polymer ?
#
loop_
_entity_poly.entity_id
_entity_poly.type
_entity_poly.pdbx_seq_one_letter_code
_entity_poly.pdbx_strand_id
1 'polypeptide(L)'
;MGGAFHFDTTKVASFFRPYCKNKGVKVINGLVEDVVFNDVGDIKSLVLNNKEHIDTDFVIDATGFHRAIFKHLNYRWIDYADHLPMNRAIPKHKKKSILYMVER
;
A
#
# COMPACT_ATOMS: atom_id res chain seq x y z
N MET A 1 -25.78 -4.97 10.40
CA MET A 1 -25.19 -5.52 9.16
C MET A 1 -23.99 -4.66 8.76
N GLY A 2 -22.88 -5.27 8.46
CA GLY A 2 -21.71 -4.57 7.91
C GLY A 2 -21.96 -4.22 6.44
N GLY A 3 -21.68 -2.98 6.04
CA GLY A 3 -21.70 -2.55 4.65
C GLY A 3 -20.28 -2.36 4.13
N ALA A 4 -20.10 -2.45 2.82
CA ALA A 4 -18.86 -2.08 2.14
C ALA A 4 -19.05 -0.77 1.39
N PHE A 5 -17.99 0.04 1.33
CA PHE A 5 -18.02 1.30 0.61
C PHE A 5 -17.35 1.14 -0.75
N HIS A 6 -17.96 1.72 -1.78
CA HIS A 6 -17.34 1.89 -3.08
C HIS A 6 -16.84 3.33 -3.19
N PHE A 7 -15.57 3.50 -3.50
CA PHE A 7 -14.95 4.81 -3.62
C PHE A 7 -13.89 4.86 -4.72
N ASP A 8 -13.64 6.06 -5.22
CA ASP A 8 -12.55 6.34 -6.13
C ASP A 8 -11.25 6.51 -5.34
N THR A 9 -10.32 5.58 -5.49
CA THR A 9 -9.06 5.56 -4.74
C THR A 9 -8.20 6.80 -4.99
N THR A 10 -8.25 7.37 -6.19
CA THR A 10 -7.50 8.59 -6.54
C THR A 10 -8.03 9.80 -5.77
N LYS A 11 -9.36 9.93 -5.68
CA LYS A 11 -10.00 11.01 -4.90
C LYS A 11 -9.74 10.86 -3.41
N VAL A 12 -9.82 9.64 -2.89
CA VAL A 12 -9.50 9.34 -1.48
C VAL A 12 -8.05 9.70 -1.17
N ALA A 13 -7.10 9.33 -2.01
CA ALA A 13 -5.69 9.68 -1.83
C ALA A 13 -5.46 11.20 -1.86
N SER A 14 -6.14 11.91 -2.77
CA SER A 14 -6.07 13.37 -2.88
C SER A 14 -6.64 14.08 -1.65
N PHE A 15 -7.67 13.51 -1.03
CA PHE A 15 -8.24 14.01 0.21
C PHE A 15 -7.32 13.75 1.42
N PHE A 16 -6.82 12.51 1.56
CA PHE A 16 -6.01 12.14 2.72
C PHE A 16 -4.64 12.78 2.75
N ARG A 17 -4.03 13.09 1.61
CA ARG A 17 -2.69 13.70 1.56
C ARG A 17 -2.61 15.01 2.35
N PRO A 18 -3.45 16.05 2.11
CA PRO A 18 -3.43 17.27 2.90
C PRO A 18 -3.90 17.05 4.34
N TYR A 19 -4.88 16.17 4.55
CA TYR A 19 -5.38 15.84 5.87
C TYR A 19 -4.27 15.28 6.77
N CYS A 20 -3.51 14.29 6.28
CA CYS A 20 -2.40 13.69 7.01
C CYS A 20 -1.28 14.73 7.31
N LYS A 21 -0.94 15.58 6.33
CA LYS A 21 0.03 16.67 6.55
C LYS A 21 -0.39 17.60 7.68
N ASN A 22 -1.68 17.99 7.74
CA ASN A 22 -2.23 18.84 8.79
C ASN A 22 -2.21 18.15 10.18
N LYS A 23 -2.15 16.81 10.20
CA LYS A 23 -1.98 16.01 11.43
C LYS A 23 -0.52 15.74 11.81
N GLY A 24 0.43 16.37 11.12
CA GLY A 24 1.86 16.23 11.39
C GLY A 24 2.53 15.02 10.71
N VAL A 25 1.83 14.32 9.83
CA VAL A 25 2.43 13.22 9.07
C VAL A 25 3.35 13.78 7.98
N LYS A 26 4.61 13.37 8.00
CA LYS A 26 5.58 13.71 6.95
C LYS A 26 5.27 12.89 5.70
N VAL A 27 4.91 13.55 4.61
CA VAL A 27 4.67 12.91 3.31
C VAL A 27 5.87 13.13 2.42
N ILE A 28 6.55 12.05 2.05
CA ILE A 28 7.76 12.07 1.22
C ILE A 28 7.41 11.51 -0.15
N ASN A 29 7.81 12.20 -1.21
CA ASN A 29 7.70 11.71 -2.57
C ASN A 29 9.01 11.01 -2.95
N GLY A 30 8.94 9.70 -3.12
CA GLY A 30 10.12 8.89 -3.49
C GLY A 30 9.73 7.44 -3.70
N LEU A 31 10.62 6.70 -4.32
CA LEU A 31 10.50 5.26 -4.48
C LEU A 31 11.52 4.60 -3.56
N VAL A 32 11.10 3.60 -2.81
CA VAL A 32 12.00 2.77 -2.02
C VAL A 32 12.75 1.85 -2.98
N GLU A 33 14.07 1.98 -3.03
CA GLU A 33 14.96 1.14 -3.84
C GLU A 33 15.56 -0.01 -3.04
N ASP A 34 15.93 0.28 -1.80
CA ASP A 34 16.63 -0.67 -0.95
C ASP A 34 16.25 -0.53 0.52
N VAL A 35 16.66 -1.51 1.33
CA VAL A 35 16.41 -1.59 2.75
C VAL A 35 17.69 -1.91 3.49
N VAL A 36 18.02 -1.13 4.51
CA VAL A 36 19.16 -1.38 5.38
C VAL A 36 18.70 -2.10 6.64
N PHE A 37 19.39 -3.17 6.98
CA PHE A 37 19.12 -3.95 8.19
C PHE A 37 20.12 -3.60 9.30
N ASN A 38 19.69 -3.78 10.54
CA ASN A 38 20.57 -3.75 11.70
C ASN A 38 21.25 -5.12 11.92
N ASP A 39 22.12 -5.20 12.91
CA ASP A 39 22.88 -6.43 13.23
C ASP A 39 21.98 -7.60 13.68
N VAL A 40 20.74 -7.32 14.09
CA VAL A 40 19.75 -8.31 14.54
C VAL A 40 18.89 -8.80 13.36
N GLY A 41 18.91 -8.10 12.21
CA GLY A 41 18.15 -8.44 11.02
C GLY A 41 16.84 -7.67 10.89
N ASP A 42 16.58 -6.67 11.74
CA ASP A 42 15.43 -5.79 11.61
C ASP A 42 15.72 -4.65 10.63
N ILE A 43 14.67 -4.08 10.06
CA ILE A 43 14.79 -2.92 9.18
C ILE A 43 15.21 -1.70 10.01
N LYS A 44 16.38 -1.14 9.68
CA LYS A 44 16.91 0.08 10.28
C LYS A 44 16.50 1.31 9.50
N SER A 45 16.62 1.28 8.19
CA SER A 45 16.24 2.40 7.32
C SER A 45 15.82 1.95 5.93
N LEU A 46 15.05 2.80 5.27
CA LEU A 46 14.67 2.68 3.88
C LEU A 46 15.54 3.60 3.03
N VAL A 47 16.00 3.13 1.88
CA VAL A 47 16.78 3.92 0.92
C VAL A 47 15.89 4.31 -0.23
N LEU A 48 15.76 5.60 -0.47
CA LEU A 48 14.99 6.13 -1.58
C LEU A 48 15.83 6.21 -2.88
N ASN A 49 15.14 6.39 -4.01
CA ASN A 49 15.75 6.54 -5.32
C ASN A 49 16.70 7.76 -5.45
N ASN A 50 16.53 8.77 -4.59
CA ASN A 50 17.45 9.92 -4.47
C ASN A 50 18.63 9.67 -3.51
N LYS A 51 18.79 8.41 -3.03
CA LYS A 51 19.79 7.99 -2.03
C LYS A 51 19.59 8.57 -0.64
N GLU A 52 18.45 9.19 -0.36
CA GLU A 52 18.07 9.61 0.99
C GLU A 52 17.74 8.37 1.83
N HIS A 53 18.22 8.36 3.08
CA HIS A 53 17.91 7.33 4.06
C HIS A 53 16.81 7.83 5.00
N ILE A 54 15.83 6.99 5.24
CA ILE A 54 14.74 7.24 6.19
C ILE A 54 14.83 6.19 7.29
N ASP A 55 15.27 6.61 8.46
CA ASP A 55 15.29 5.74 9.64
C ASP A 55 13.87 5.42 10.09
N THR A 56 13.66 4.19 10.52
CA THR A 56 12.34 3.69 10.92
C THR A 56 12.44 2.60 11.97
N ASP A 57 11.50 2.62 12.90
CA ASP A 57 11.34 1.59 13.93
C ASP A 57 10.28 0.54 13.51
N PHE A 58 9.37 0.91 12.61
CA PHE A 58 8.31 0.04 12.12
C PHE A 58 7.89 0.42 10.71
N VAL A 59 7.61 -0.56 9.87
CA VAL A 59 7.25 -0.35 8.45
C VAL A 59 5.98 -1.10 8.08
N ILE A 60 5.08 -0.40 7.41
CA ILE A 60 3.93 -1.01 6.72
C ILE A 60 4.17 -0.93 5.21
N ASP A 61 4.38 -2.08 4.58
CA ASP A 61 4.52 -2.17 3.12
C ASP A 61 3.14 -2.24 2.45
N ALA A 62 2.68 -1.10 1.94
CA ALA A 62 1.44 -0.99 1.19
C ALA A 62 1.68 -0.84 -0.34
N THR A 63 2.81 -1.32 -0.86
CA THR A 63 3.22 -1.17 -2.27
C THR A 63 2.58 -2.20 -3.21
N GLY A 64 1.63 -2.99 -2.71
CA GLY A 64 0.89 -3.98 -3.48
C GLY A 64 1.80 -5.11 -3.99
N PHE A 65 1.54 -5.58 -5.21
CA PHE A 65 2.32 -6.67 -5.80
C PHE A 65 3.79 -6.34 -6.06
N HIS A 66 4.16 -5.07 -6.02
CA HIS A 66 5.55 -4.62 -6.13
C HIS A 66 6.41 -5.04 -4.95
N ARG A 67 5.78 -5.14 -3.75
CA ARG A 67 6.42 -5.58 -2.52
C ARG A 67 7.79 -4.91 -2.31
N ALA A 68 7.82 -3.58 -2.44
CA ALA A 68 9.05 -2.80 -2.51
C ALA A 68 9.99 -3.03 -1.32
N ILE A 69 9.43 -3.35 -0.16
CA ILE A 69 10.17 -3.61 1.08
C ILE A 69 10.25 -5.12 1.33
N PHE A 70 9.13 -5.83 1.23
CA PHE A 70 9.06 -7.28 1.49
C PHE A 70 9.97 -8.13 0.61
N LYS A 71 10.29 -7.69 -0.61
CA LYS A 71 11.22 -8.42 -1.49
C LYS A 71 12.64 -8.54 -0.92
N HIS A 72 13.03 -7.66 0.02
CA HIS A 72 14.33 -7.67 0.68
C HIS A 72 14.35 -8.53 1.95
N LEU A 73 13.16 -8.98 2.42
CA LEU A 73 13.04 -9.86 3.57
C LEU A 73 13.06 -11.32 3.11
N ASN A 74 13.69 -12.18 3.87
CA ASN A 74 13.68 -13.63 3.62
C ASN A 74 12.34 -14.23 4.10
N TYR A 75 11.26 -14.00 3.37
CA TYR A 75 9.94 -14.53 3.70
C TYR A 75 9.56 -15.68 2.78
N ARG A 76 8.75 -16.60 3.29
CA ARG A 76 8.18 -17.70 2.53
C ARG A 76 6.75 -17.32 2.09
N TRP A 77 6.47 -17.47 0.80
CA TRP A 77 5.12 -17.39 0.28
C TRP A 77 4.30 -18.61 0.72
N ILE A 78 3.11 -18.38 1.27
CA ILE A 78 2.18 -19.47 1.60
C ILE A 78 1.11 -19.50 0.52
N ASP A 79 1.02 -20.60 -0.18
CA ASP A 79 0.01 -20.83 -1.21
C ASP A 79 -1.25 -21.45 -0.59
N TYR A 80 -2.38 -20.85 -0.88
CA TYR A 80 -3.70 -21.31 -0.45
C TYR A 80 -4.57 -21.80 -1.62
N ALA A 81 -3.99 -22.11 -2.78
CA ALA A 81 -4.72 -22.48 -3.99
C ALA A 81 -5.65 -23.68 -3.79
N ASP A 82 -5.29 -24.63 -2.93
CA ASP A 82 -6.12 -25.80 -2.60
C ASP A 82 -7.42 -25.44 -1.85
N HIS A 83 -7.43 -24.31 -1.14
CA HIS A 83 -8.58 -23.84 -0.34
C HIS A 83 -9.27 -22.65 -0.98
N LEU A 84 -8.52 -21.83 -1.72
CA LEU A 84 -8.97 -20.60 -2.37
C LEU A 84 -8.58 -20.62 -3.85
N PRO A 85 -9.32 -21.32 -4.70
CA PRO A 85 -8.95 -21.53 -6.11
C PRO A 85 -9.05 -20.27 -6.97
N MET A 86 -9.61 -19.18 -6.43
CA MET A 86 -9.71 -17.89 -7.14
C MET A 86 -8.37 -17.17 -7.14
N ASN A 87 -7.67 -17.20 -8.27
CA ASN A 87 -6.35 -16.59 -8.46
C ASN A 87 -6.35 -15.43 -9.47
N ARG A 88 -7.51 -15.04 -9.98
CA ARG A 88 -7.64 -13.95 -10.96
C ARG A 88 -8.82 -13.06 -10.66
N ALA A 89 -8.63 -11.75 -10.82
CA ALA A 89 -9.69 -10.76 -10.82
C ALA A 89 -9.63 -9.99 -12.14
N ILE A 90 -10.78 -9.89 -12.83
CA ILE A 90 -10.89 -9.10 -14.06
C ILE A 90 -11.67 -7.83 -13.71
N PRO A 91 -11.03 -6.66 -13.65
CA PRO A 91 -11.75 -5.41 -13.43
C PRO A 91 -12.60 -5.08 -14.64
N LYS A 92 -13.92 -4.94 -14.45
CA LYS A 92 -14.84 -4.48 -15.50
C LYS A 92 -14.97 -2.96 -15.40
N HIS A 93 -14.31 -2.23 -16.30
CA HIS A 93 -14.52 -0.80 -16.43
C HIS A 93 -15.84 -0.52 -17.13
N LYS A 94 -16.83 -0.01 -16.39
CA LYS A 94 -18.00 0.62 -17.02
C LYS A 94 -17.60 2.01 -17.51
N LYS A 95 -17.61 2.24 -18.82
CA LYS A 95 -17.62 3.59 -19.37
C LYS A 95 -18.94 4.26 -18.94
N LYS A 96 -18.88 5.23 -18.04
CA LYS A 96 -19.99 5.92 -17.36
C LYS A 96 -20.79 5.03 -16.39
N SER A 97 -20.40 5.00 -15.14
CA SER A 97 -21.32 4.68 -14.07
C SER A 97 -22.00 5.96 -13.60
N ILE A 98 -23.29 6.09 -13.89
CA ILE A 98 -24.14 6.99 -13.12
C ILE A 98 -24.27 6.29 -11.76
N LEU A 99 -23.69 6.89 -10.74
CA LEU A 99 -23.88 6.45 -9.36
C LEU A 99 -25.29 6.86 -8.98
N TYR A 100 -26.22 5.91 -8.98
CA TYR A 100 -27.49 6.13 -8.30
C TYR A 100 -27.26 5.97 -6.80
N MET A 101 -27.18 7.07 -6.07
CA MET A 101 -27.40 7.04 -4.63
C MET A 101 -28.90 6.79 -4.44
N VAL A 102 -29.23 5.59 -3.99
CA VAL A 102 -30.59 5.33 -3.48
C VAL A 102 -30.55 5.76 -2.01
N GLU A 103 -31.04 6.97 -1.75
CA GLU A 103 -31.45 7.35 -0.40
C GLU A 103 -32.69 6.53 -0.02
N ARG A 104 -32.60 5.82 1.08
CA ARG A 104 -33.74 5.26 1.80
C ARG A 104 -33.95 6.03 3.08
#